data_75709fafb5f47f4866f2cbf454a79fff
#
_entry.id   75709fafb5f47f4866f2cbf454a79fff
#
_cell.length_a   1.000
_cell.length_b   1.000
_cell.length_c   1.000
_cell.angle_alpha   90.00
_cell.angle_beta   90.00
_cell.angle_gamma   90.00
#
_symmetry.space_group_name_H-M   'P 1'
#
loop_
_entity.id
_entity.type
_entity.pdbx_description
1 polymer ?
#
loop_
_entity_poly.entity_id
_entity_poly.type
_entity_poly.pdbx_seq_one_letter_code
_entity_poly.pdbx_strand_id
1 'polypeptide(L)'
;LATHALTGHRVAVKIINKHKISSMDIGGRIKREIQFLRMLRHPHIIKLYEVIATPSDIIMVLEYAGGELFQYIVDHGRLPESEARRFFQQIITATNYCHKHKVAHRDLKPENLLLDEFLNIKVGDFGLSNLMGDGDFLKTSCGSPNYAAPEVIAGRLYSGPEVDVWSCGVILYVMLCGRLPFDDDYVPSLFVKISKGIYSLPSHLSPEAKDLLSSMLVVDPVKRITIPDIMQLPWFNVDLPAYLRPYPLTPSVEDKQFVLHRAPVMD
;
A
#
# COMPACT_ATOMS: atom_id res chain seq x y z
N LEU A 1 -12.01 -18.63 -1.44
CA LEU A 1 -12.46 -18.39 -2.80
C LEU A 1 -13.92 -18.85 -2.91
N ALA A 2 -14.77 -18.04 -3.55
CA ALA A 2 -16.14 -18.37 -3.91
C ALA A 2 -16.45 -17.84 -5.32
N THR A 3 -17.56 -18.31 -5.88
CA THR A 3 -18.05 -17.85 -7.20
C THR A 3 -19.47 -17.36 -7.05
N HIS A 4 -19.75 -16.17 -7.54
CA HIS A 4 -21.09 -15.61 -7.52
C HIS A 4 -22.01 -16.42 -8.45
N ALA A 5 -23.08 -17.01 -7.90
CA ALA A 5 -23.88 -18.04 -8.58
C ALA A 5 -24.51 -17.56 -9.91
N LEU A 6 -24.91 -16.28 -9.99
CA LEU A 6 -25.57 -15.75 -11.18
C LEU A 6 -24.60 -15.24 -12.26
N THR A 7 -23.46 -14.65 -11.86
CA THR A 7 -22.57 -13.97 -12.79
C THR A 7 -21.30 -14.77 -13.09
N GLY A 8 -21.01 -15.83 -12.33
CA GLY A 8 -19.76 -16.57 -12.42
C GLY A 8 -18.53 -15.79 -11.90
N HIS A 9 -18.72 -14.58 -11.34
CA HIS A 9 -17.62 -13.75 -10.86
C HIS A 9 -16.94 -14.36 -9.62
N ARG A 10 -15.60 -14.46 -9.64
CA ARG A 10 -14.80 -15.00 -8.54
C ARG A 10 -14.61 -13.93 -7.47
N VAL A 11 -14.79 -14.31 -6.22
CA VAL A 11 -14.64 -13.42 -5.05
C VAL A 11 -13.87 -14.11 -3.94
N ALA A 12 -13.15 -13.34 -3.15
CA ALA A 12 -12.59 -13.81 -1.89
C ALA A 12 -13.61 -13.62 -0.76
N VAL A 13 -13.77 -14.65 0.07
CA VAL A 13 -14.68 -14.60 1.23
C VAL A 13 -13.86 -14.74 2.50
N LYS A 14 -13.85 -13.68 3.31
CA LYS A 14 -13.22 -13.65 4.63
C LYS A 14 -14.30 -13.87 5.69
N ILE A 15 -14.24 -15.01 6.39
CA ILE A 15 -15.19 -15.38 7.43
C ILE A 15 -14.54 -15.18 8.79
N ILE A 16 -15.15 -14.38 9.65
CA ILE A 16 -14.63 -14.00 10.94
C ILE A 16 -15.63 -14.41 12.01
N ASN A 17 -15.26 -15.37 12.85
CA ASN A 17 -16.13 -15.86 13.92
C ASN A 17 -16.24 -14.86 15.07
N LYS A 18 -17.47 -14.47 15.44
CA LYS A 18 -17.76 -13.45 16.46
C LYS A 18 -17.31 -13.89 17.86
N HIS A 19 -17.36 -15.17 18.17
CA HIS A 19 -16.92 -15.67 19.48
C HIS A 19 -15.39 -15.53 19.69
N LYS A 20 -14.61 -15.56 18.60
CA LYS A 20 -13.17 -15.32 18.66
C LYS A 20 -12.80 -13.83 18.77
N ILE A 21 -13.75 -12.92 18.52
CA ILE A 21 -13.56 -11.46 18.56
C ILE A 21 -13.63 -10.91 19.99
N SER A 22 -14.33 -11.62 20.91
CA SER A 22 -14.60 -11.16 22.26
C SER A 22 -13.37 -11.04 23.17
N SER A 23 -12.25 -11.60 22.75
CA SER A 23 -10.97 -11.49 23.45
C SER A 23 -10.07 -10.50 22.71
N MET A 24 -9.90 -9.29 23.22
CA MET A 24 -8.97 -8.22 22.79
C MET A 24 -9.34 -7.52 21.45
N ASP A 25 -9.10 -6.25 21.36
CA ASP A 25 -9.00 -5.27 20.23
C ASP A 25 -9.24 -5.77 18.76
N ILE A 26 -9.47 -7.06 18.53
CA ILE A 26 -9.76 -7.68 17.22
C ILE A 26 -11.05 -7.11 16.63
N GLY A 27 -12.08 -6.90 17.46
CA GLY A 27 -13.36 -6.32 17.01
C GLY A 27 -13.20 -4.90 16.49
N GLY A 28 -12.34 -4.11 17.12
CA GLY A 28 -12.01 -2.75 16.68
C GLY A 28 -11.26 -2.75 15.34
N ARG A 29 -10.33 -3.68 15.14
CA ARG A 29 -9.58 -3.82 13.87
C ARG A 29 -10.48 -4.21 12.71
N ILE A 30 -11.37 -5.20 12.89
CA ILE A 30 -12.32 -5.65 11.87
C ILE A 30 -13.29 -4.52 11.48
N LYS A 31 -13.81 -3.81 12.49
CA LYS A 31 -14.71 -2.67 12.24
C LYS A 31 -14.01 -1.58 11.41
N ARG A 32 -12.76 -1.26 11.73
CA ARG A 32 -11.93 -0.31 10.98
C ARG A 32 -11.65 -0.80 9.56
N GLU A 33 -11.26 -2.06 9.37
CA GLU A 33 -11.01 -2.66 8.06
C GLU A 33 -12.25 -2.55 7.16
N ILE A 34 -13.43 -2.91 7.68
CA ILE A 34 -14.70 -2.78 6.96
C ILE A 34 -15.00 -1.32 6.62
N GLN A 35 -14.79 -0.39 7.57
CA GLN A 35 -15.04 1.03 7.37
C GLN A 35 -14.14 1.60 6.26
N PHE A 36 -12.84 1.31 6.29
CA PHE A 36 -11.89 1.79 5.29
C PHE A 36 -12.15 1.19 3.91
N LEU A 37 -12.36 -0.12 3.81
CA LEU A 37 -12.67 -0.77 2.54
C LEU A 37 -14.01 -0.32 1.94
N ARG A 38 -14.97 0.13 2.75
CA ARG A 38 -16.21 0.77 2.25
C ARG A 38 -15.97 2.16 1.69
N MET A 39 -15.05 2.90 2.29
CA MET A 39 -14.75 4.30 1.95
C MET A 39 -13.77 4.40 0.76
N LEU A 40 -12.76 3.52 0.70
CA LEU A 40 -11.69 3.58 -0.28
C LEU A 40 -12.12 2.92 -1.60
N ARG A 41 -12.03 3.66 -2.70
CA ARG A 41 -12.36 3.19 -4.06
C ARG A 41 -11.21 3.56 -5.00
N HIS A 42 -10.31 2.61 -5.25
CA HIS A 42 -9.14 2.80 -6.11
C HIS A 42 -8.84 1.52 -6.89
N PRO A 43 -8.37 1.56 -8.15
CA PRO A 43 -8.09 0.37 -8.95
C PRO A 43 -7.05 -0.56 -8.31
N HIS A 44 -6.16 -0.03 -7.47
CA HIS A 44 -5.11 -0.78 -6.80
C HIS A 44 -5.36 -0.96 -5.28
N ILE A 45 -6.61 -0.91 -4.84
CA ILE A 45 -7.05 -1.28 -3.49
C ILE A 45 -8.10 -2.36 -3.62
N ILE A 46 -8.00 -3.42 -2.80
CA ILE A 46 -9.00 -4.51 -2.76
C ILE A 46 -10.39 -3.91 -2.51
N LYS A 47 -11.33 -4.24 -3.39
CA LYS A 47 -12.71 -3.78 -3.28
C LYS A 47 -13.50 -4.67 -2.34
N LEU A 48 -14.20 -4.06 -1.41
CA LEU A 48 -15.23 -4.72 -0.60
C LEU A 48 -16.56 -4.64 -1.33
N TYR A 49 -17.13 -5.78 -1.68
CA TYR A 49 -18.44 -5.86 -2.35
C TYR A 49 -19.58 -5.84 -1.32
N GLU A 50 -19.50 -6.71 -0.30
CA GLU A 50 -20.57 -6.86 0.67
C GLU A 50 -20.03 -7.30 2.04
N VAL A 51 -20.78 -7.00 3.09
CA VAL A 51 -20.57 -7.52 4.45
C VAL A 51 -21.86 -8.13 4.94
N ILE A 52 -21.85 -9.41 5.22
CA ILE A 52 -22.98 -10.19 5.73
C ILE A 52 -22.72 -10.50 7.19
N ALA A 53 -23.64 -10.13 8.07
CA ALA A 53 -23.58 -10.44 9.50
C ALA A 53 -24.57 -11.56 9.82
N THR A 54 -24.07 -12.68 10.33
CA THR A 54 -24.86 -13.77 10.89
C THR A 54 -24.83 -13.71 12.43
N PRO A 55 -25.60 -14.52 13.16
CA PRO A 55 -25.45 -14.62 14.62
C PRO A 55 -24.04 -14.99 15.07
N SER A 56 -23.35 -15.87 14.35
CA SER A 56 -22.02 -16.42 14.71
C SER A 56 -20.85 -15.72 14.01
N ASP A 57 -21.06 -15.12 12.82
CA ASP A 57 -19.95 -14.71 11.96
C ASP A 57 -20.18 -13.33 11.31
N ILE A 58 -19.07 -12.70 10.94
CA ILE A 58 -19.01 -11.59 9.98
C ILE A 58 -18.37 -12.13 8.71
N ILE A 59 -19.06 -12.00 7.59
CA ILE A 59 -18.59 -12.48 6.28
C ILE A 59 -18.34 -11.27 5.40
N MET A 60 -17.10 -11.09 4.95
CA MET A 60 -16.73 -10.04 4.00
C MET A 60 -16.54 -10.66 2.62
N VAL A 61 -17.27 -10.14 1.63
CA VAL A 61 -17.13 -10.51 0.22
C VAL A 61 -16.22 -9.48 -0.45
N LEU A 62 -15.05 -9.92 -0.89
CA LEU A 62 -13.96 -9.07 -1.37
C LEU A 62 -13.63 -9.39 -2.82
N GLU A 63 -13.02 -8.44 -3.51
CA GLU A 63 -12.36 -8.67 -4.78
C GLU A 63 -11.33 -9.80 -4.64
N TYR A 64 -11.32 -10.70 -5.63
CA TYR A 64 -10.36 -11.79 -5.66
C TYR A 64 -9.10 -11.36 -6.40
N ALA A 65 -7.97 -11.47 -5.72
CA ALA A 65 -6.64 -11.41 -6.30
C ALA A 65 -5.95 -12.75 -6.01
N GLY A 66 -5.51 -13.44 -7.07
CA GLY A 66 -5.08 -14.83 -6.99
C GLY A 66 -3.61 -15.03 -6.64
N GLY A 67 -2.79 -13.98 -6.61
CA GLY A 67 -1.38 -14.00 -6.30
C GLY A 67 -1.00 -13.05 -5.16
N GLU A 68 0.21 -13.22 -4.65
CA GLU A 68 0.83 -12.34 -3.66
C GLU A 68 2.15 -11.81 -4.25
N LEU A 69 2.42 -10.51 -4.08
CA LEU A 69 3.69 -9.92 -4.52
C LEU A 69 4.90 -10.59 -3.85
N PHE A 70 4.75 -11.02 -2.61
CA PHE A 70 5.81 -11.75 -1.88
C PHE A 70 6.19 -13.03 -2.63
N GLN A 71 5.22 -13.88 -2.94
CA GLN A 71 5.47 -15.13 -3.65
C GLN A 71 6.03 -14.88 -5.05
N TYR A 72 5.51 -13.86 -5.73
CA TYR A 72 6.01 -13.46 -7.04
C TYR A 72 7.52 -13.09 -7.00
N ILE A 73 7.95 -12.32 -5.99
CA ILE A 73 9.37 -11.98 -5.81
C ILE A 73 10.20 -13.23 -5.46
N VAL A 74 9.69 -14.14 -4.62
CA VAL A 74 10.39 -15.39 -4.28
C VAL A 74 10.61 -16.25 -5.52
N ASP A 75 9.62 -16.36 -6.39
CA ASP A 75 9.67 -17.20 -7.59
C ASP A 75 10.58 -16.62 -8.68
N HIS A 76 10.66 -15.30 -8.81
CA HIS A 76 11.42 -14.61 -9.86
C HIS A 76 12.76 -14.06 -9.39
N GLY A 77 13.00 -14.02 -8.07
CA GLY A 77 14.16 -13.33 -7.47
C GLY A 77 14.01 -11.80 -7.60
N ARG A 78 15.12 -11.11 -7.89
CA ARG A 78 15.07 -9.68 -8.15
C ARG A 78 14.34 -9.38 -9.47
N LEU A 79 13.46 -8.39 -9.44
CA LEU A 79 12.71 -7.98 -10.62
C LEU A 79 13.52 -7.01 -11.51
N PRO A 80 13.29 -7.00 -12.82
CA PRO A 80 13.76 -5.93 -13.70
C PRO A 80 13.26 -4.57 -13.21
N GLU A 81 14.09 -3.51 -13.34
CA GLU A 81 13.73 -2.19 -12.82
C GLU A 81 12.43 -1.63 -13.41
N SER A 82 12.15 -1.90 -14.68
CA SER A 82 10.90 -1.50 -15.35
C SER A 82 9.66 -2.16 -14.72
N GLU A 83 9.76 -3.43 -14.35
CA GLU A 83 8.68 -4.17 -13.71
C GLU A 83 8.49 -3.73 -12.25
N ALA A 84 9.58 -3.60 -11.50
CA ALA A 84 9.55 -3.08 -10.14
C ALA A 84 8.95 -1.66 -10.11
N ARG A 85 9.30 -0.80 -11.10
CA ARG A 85 8.72 0.53 -11.27
C ARG A 85 7.22 0.49 -11.50
N ARG A 86 6.74 -0.38 -12.38
CA ARG A 86 5.31 -0.56 -12.65
C ARG A 86 4.52 -0.93 -11.40
N PHE A 87 5.00 -1.91 -10.63
CA PHE A 87 4.38 -2.26 -9.34
C PHE A 87 4.45 -1.11 -8.35
N PHE A 88 5.60 -0.46 -8.26
CA PHE A 88 5.81 0.67 -7.36
C PHE A 88 4.89 1.86 -7.67
N GLN A 89 4.69 2.19 -8.95
CA GLN A 89 3.74 3.22 -9.38
C GLN A 89 2.33 2.92 -8.88
N GLN A 90 1.88 1.67 -8.95
CA GLN A 90 0.57 1.22 -8.48
C GLN A 90 0.46 1.32 -6.95
N ILE A 91 1.50 0.88 -6.22
CA ILE A 91 1.56 0.96 -4.75
C ILE A 91 1.50 2.42 -4.29
N ILE A 92 2.36 3.28 -4.85
CA ILE A 92 2.44 4.70 -4.46
C ILE A 92 1.14 5.44 -4.76
N THR A 93 0.50 5.20 -5.91
CA THR A 93 -0.78 5.87 -6.22
C THR A 93 -1.92 5.40 -5.30
N ALA A 94 -1.97 4.12 -4.95
CA ALA A 94 -2.92 3.59 -3.96
C ALA A 94 -2.69 4.20 -2.58
N THR A 95 -1.42 4.25 -2.12
CA THR A 95 -1.05 4.84 -0.84
C THR A 95 -1.35 6.35 -0.80
N ASN A 96 -1.04 7.09 -1.89
CA ASN A 96 -1.42 8.50 -2.04
C ASN A 96 -2.93 8.71 -1.92
N TYR A 97 -3.71 7.82 -2.54
CA TYR A 97 -5.16 7.86 -2.45
C TYR A 97 -5.64 7.68 -1.00
N CYS A 98 -5.08 6.70 -0.26
CA CYS A 98 -5.37 6.52 1.16
C CYS A 98 -5.04 7.78 1.97
N HIS A 99 -3.85 8.36 1.78
CA HIS A 99 -3.41 9.56 2.51
C HIS A 99 -4.29 10.77 2.23
N LYS A 100 -4.75 10.96 0.98
CA LYS A 100 -5.73 12.00 0.62
C LYS A 100 -7.07 11.81 1.34
N HIS A 101 -7.46 10.58 1.65
CA HIS A 101 -8.63 10.24 2.46
C HIS A 101 -8.33 10.19 3.96
N LYS A 102 -7.17 10.72 4.38
CA LYS A 102 -6.73 10.74 5.78
C LYS A 102 -6.60 9.35 6.41
N VAL A 103 -6.25 8.34 5.62
CA VAL A 103 -6.00 6.96 6.06
C VAL A 103 -4.54 6.62 5.84
N ALA A 104 -3.81 6.26 6.92
CA ALA A 104 -2.50 5.65 6.85
C ALA A 104 -2.65 4.13 6.97
N HIS A 105 -1.95 3.37 6.12
CA HIS A 105 -2.05 1.91 6.07
C HIS A 105 -1.32 1.25 7.24
N ARG A 106 -0.06 1.63 7.50
CA ARG A 106 0.76 1.26 8.65
C ARG A 106 1.28 -0.18 8.70
N ASP A 107 0.86 -1.04 7.78
CA ASP A 107 1.34 -2.42 7.64
C ASP A 107 1.57 -2.78 6.16
N LEU A 108 2.16 -1.86 5.40
CA LEU A 108 2.55 -2.14 4.02
C LEU A 108 3.73 -3.11 4.03
N LYS A 109 3.52 -4.26 3.40
CA LYS A 109 4.51 -5.32 3.19
C LYS A 109 4.08 -6.17 2.00
N PRO A 110 4.99 -6.92 1.36
CA PRO A 110 4.65 -7.69 0.16
C PRO A 110 3.53 -8.70 0.35
N GLU A 111 3.32 -9.21 1.57
CA GLU A 111 2.24 -10.15 1.89
C GLU A 111 0.85 -9.49 1.85
N ASN A 112 0.77 -8.18 2.07
CA ASN A 112 -0.47 -7.39 2.00
C ASN A 112 -0.68 -6.77 0.60
N LEU A 113 0.23 -7.02 -0.33
CA LEU A 113 0.16 -6.59 -1.72
C LEU A 113 -0.19 -7.79 -2.60
N LEU A 114 -1.44 -7.86 -3.00
CA LEU A 114 -1.94 -8.96 -3.82
C LEU A 114 -1.78 -8.64 -5.31
N LEU A 115 -1.82 -9.67 -6.15
CA LEU A 115 -1.75 -9.58 -7.60
C LEU A 115 -3.02 -10.14 -8.23
N ASP A 116 -3.65 -9.39 -9.11
CA ASP A 116 -4.74 -9.88 -9.94
C ASP A 116 -4.22 -10.76 -11.10
N GLU A 117 -5.11 -11.30 -11.91
CA GLU A 117 -4.79 -12.15 -13.06
C GLU A 117 -3.96 -11.45 -14.15
N PHE A 118 -3.93 -10.11 -14.15
CA PHE A 118 -3.14 -9.28 -15.06
C PHE A 118 -1.85 -8.75 -14.42
N LEU A 119 -1.47 -9.29 -13.27
CA LEU A 119 -0.33 -8.84 -12.46
C LEU A 119 -0.43 -7.36 -12.04
N ASN A 120 -1.64 -6.88 -11.73
CA ASN A 120 -1.80 -5.57 -11.12
C ASN A 120 -1.84 -5.69 -9.59
N ILE A 121 -1.21 -4.73 -8.92
CA ILE A 121 -1.22 -4.64 -7.46
C ILE A 121 -2.64 -4.33 -6.96
N LYS A 122 -3.01 -5.02 -5.89
CA LYS A 122 -4.20 -4.78 -5.07
C LYS A 122 -3.77 -4.71 -3.61
N VAL A 123 -3.75 -3.50 -3.06
CA VAL A 123 -3.45 -3.28 -1.63
C VAL A 123 -4.60 -3.80 -0.79
N GLY A 124 -4.30 -4.68 0.15
CA GLY A 124 -5.26 -5.30 1.06
C GLY A 124 -4.85 -5.12 2.53
N ASP A 125 -5.62 -5.72 3.42
CA ASP A 125 -5.40 -5.78 4.87
C ASP A 125 -5.26 -4.41 5.56
N PHE A 126 -6.38 -3.70 5.64
CA PHE A 126 -6.49 -2.41 6.36
C PHE A 126 -6.73 -2.58 7.89
N GLY A 127 -6.47 -3.77 8.44
CA GLY A 127 -6.74 -4.08 9.85
C GLY A 127 -5.93 -3.25 10.85
N LEU A 128 -4.74 -2.77 10.44
CA LEU A 128 -3.88 -1.89 11.24
C LEU A 128 -3.96 -0.42 10.84
N SER A 129 -4.70 -0.09 9.79
CA SER A 129 -4.88 1.29 9.32
C SER A 129 -5.57 2.18 10.34
N ASN A 130 -5.32 3.48 10.29
CA ASN A 130 -5.96 4.47 11.16
C ASN A 130 -6.29 5.75 10.41
N LEU A 131 -7.33 6.47 10.90
CA LEU A 131 -7.61 7.83 10.45
C LEU A 131 -6.55 8.78 11.00
N MET A 132 -6.06 9.65 10.15
CA MET A 132 -5.14 10.72 10.51
C MET A 132 -5.99 11.93 10.91
N GLY A 133 -6.12 12.17 12.23
CA GLY A 133 -6.64 13.43 12.75
C GLY A 133 -5.54 14.50 12.76
N ASP A 134 -5.90 15.77 12.62
CA ASP A 134 -4.95 16.87 12.80
C ASP A 134 -4.43 16.84 14.26
N GLY A 135 -3.16 16.48 14.44
CA GLY A 135 -2.50 16.37 15.75
C GLY A 135 -2.54 14.98 16.40
N ASP A 136 -3.16 13.97 15.78
CA ASP A 136 -3.15 12.60 16.30
C ASP A 136 -1.82 11.90 16.01
N PHE A 137 -1.05 11.63 17.06
CA PHE A 137 0.14 10.81 17.00
C PHE A 137 -0.16 9.39 17.49
N LEU A 138 0.36 8.41 16.76
CA LEU A 138 0.09 7.01 17.01
C LEU A 138 1.25 6.35 17.77
N LYS A 139 0.92 5.48 18.72
CA LYS A 139 1.87 4.73 19.53
C LYS A 139 1.51 3.25 19.47
N THR A 140 1.78 2.60 18.34
CA THR A 140 1.48 1.17 18.22
C THR A 140 2.61 0.47 17.49
N SER A 141 3.28 -0.46 18.15
CA SER A 141 4.25 -1.37 17.55
C SER A 141 3.50 -2.59 17.02
N CYS A 142 3.31 -2.68 15.71
CA CYS A 142 2.67 -3.80 15.03
C CYS A 142 3.23 -3.95 13.62
N GLY A 143 3.20 -5.16 13.04
CA GLY A 143 3.71 -5.50 11.72
C GLY A 143 5.01 -6.33 11.77
N SER A 144 5.51 -6.69 10.58
CA SER A 144 6.80 -7.37 10.42
C SER A 144 7.93 -6.38 10.65
N PRO A 145 8.87 -6.61 11.59
CA PRO A 145 9.86 -5.62 11.98
C PRO A 145 10.75 -5.15 10.83
N ASN A 146 11.01 -6.00 9.84
CA ASN A 146 11.84 -5.68 8.68
C ASN A 146 11.28 -4.53 7.80
N TYR A 147 9.95 -4.30 7.86
CA TYR A 147 9.25 -3.25 7.11
C TYR A 147 8.89 -2.04 7.98
N ALA A 148 9.08 -2.16 9.31
CA ALA A 148 8.71 -1.11 10.25
C ALA A 148 9.73 0.04 10.24
N ALA A 149 9.21 1.27 10.26
CA ALA A 149 10.04 2.47 10.31
C ALA A 149 10.75 2.63 11.67
N PRO A 150 11.92 3.32 11.71
CA PRO A 150 12.69 3.52 12.94
C PRO A 150 11.88 4.13 14.09
N GLU A 151 11.01 5.09 13.81
CA GLU A 151 10.13 5.73 14.78
C GLU A 151 9.10 4.78 15.38
N VAL A 152 8.61 3.80 14.59
CA VAL A 152 7.69 2.75 15.03
C VAL A 152 8.39 1.79 15.99
N ILE A 153 9.59 1.32 15.61
CA ILE A 153 10.41 0.43 16.45
C ILE A 153 10.80 1.11 17.77
N ALA A 154 11.11 2.41 17.71
CA ALA A 154 11.44 3.21 18.89
C ALA A 154 10.22 3.56 19.77
N GLY A 155 9.00 3.17 19.37
CA GLY A 155 7.77 3.51 20.10
C GLY A 155 7.51 5.02 20.18
N ARG A 156 8.04 5.79 19.23
CA ARG A 156 7.82 7.25 19.15
C ARG A 156 6.45 7.54 18.56
N LEU A 157 5.95 8.74 18.81
CA LEU A 157 4.75 9.26 18.19
C LEU A 157 5.02 9.55 16.70
N TYR A 158 4.10 9.19 15.82
CA TYR A 158 4.20 9.41 14.37
C TYR A 158 2.83 9.71 13.74
N SER A 159 2.80 10.42 12.62
CA SER A 159 1.54 10.81 11.97
C SER A 159 0.97 9.74 11.05
N GLY A 160 1.80 8.88 10.47
CA GLY A 160 1.39 7.73 9.65
C GLY A 160 1.93 7.75 8.22
N PRO A 161 1.79 8.82 7.42
CA PRO A 161 2.26 8.85 6.04
C PRO A 161 3.75 8.54 5.89
N GLU A 162 4.58 9.03 6.77
CA GLU A 162 6.04 8.82 6.77
C GLU A 162 6.39 7.34 6.99
N VAL A 163 5.59 6.65 7.80
CA VAL A 163 5.76 5.20 8.04
C VAL A 163 5.44 4.42 6.78
N ASP A 164 4.37 4.76 6.07
CA ASP A 164 4.01 4.11 4.81
C ASP A 164 5.08 4.35 3.73
N VAL A 165 5.69 5.55 3.67
CA VAL A 165 6.82 5.84 2.77
C VAL A 165 8.01 4.94 3.06
N TRP A 166 8.38 4.77 4.34
CA TRP A 166 9.47 3.85 4.71
C TRP A 166 9.18 2.42 4.24
N SER A 167 7.99 1.91 4.55
CA SER A 167 7.57 0.56 4.15
C SER A 167 7.59 0.39 2.63
N CYS A 168 7.09 1.38 1.86
CA CYS A 168 7.20 1.41 0.40
C CYS A 168 8.65 1.38 -0.09
N GLY A 169 9.57 2.07 0.61
CA GLY A 169 11.00 2.04 0.31
C GLY A 169 11.62 0.65 0.52
N VAL A 170 11.25 -0.02 1.61
CA VAL A 170 11.68 -1.42 1.86
C VAL A 170 11.13 -2.35 0.78
N ILE A 171 9.85 -2.21 0.40
CA ILE A 171 9.22 -3.01 -0.66
C ILE A 171 9.93 -2.79 -2.01
N LEU A 172 10.22 -1.53 -2.38
CA LEU A 172 10.97 -1.23 -3.61
C LEU A 172 12.35 -1.87 -3.59
N TYR A 173 13.05 -1.78 -2.45
CA TYR A 173 14.35 -2.43 -2.31
C TYR A 173 14.27 -3.94 -2.50
N VAL A 174 13.26 -4.60 -1.90
CA VAL A 174 13.04 -6.05 -2.05
C VAL A 174 12.76 -6.42 -3.50
N MET A 175 11.92 -5.66 -4.20
CA MET A 175 11.65 -5.90 -5.63
C MET A 175 12.93 -5.79 -6.48
N LEU A 176 13.75 -4.77 -6.26
CA LEU A 176 14.97 -4.50 -7.05
C LEU A 176 16.15 -5.39 -6.68
N CYS A 177 16.23 -5.87 -5.44
CA CYS A 177 17.40 -6.58 -4.91
C CYS A 177 17.15 -8.06 -4.61
N GLY A 178 15.87 -8.52 -4.53
CA GLY A 178 15.51 -9.88 -4.16
C GLY A 178 15.81 -10.22 -2.69
N ARG A 179 16.11 -9.23 -1.86
CA ARG A 179 16.44 -9.40 -0.44
C ARG A 179 16.06 -8.15 0.36
N LEU A 180 15.93 -8.30 1.67
CA LEU A 180 15.66 -7.17 2.57
C LEU A 180 16.84 -6.19 2.67
N PRO A 181 16.60 -4.87 2.83
CA PRO A 181 17.65 -3.90 3.12
C PRO A 181 18.18 -4.06 4.56
N PHE A 182 17.31 -4.43 5.48
CA PHE A 182 17.61 -4.67 6.89
C PHE A 182 17.23 -6.10 7.23
N ASP A 183 18.23 -6.91 7.56
CA ASP A 183 18.05 -8.30 7.94
C ASP A 183 19.11 -8.73 8.95
N ASP A 184 18.69 -9.53 9.94
CA ASP A 184 19.57 -10.10 10.95
C ASP A 184 18.81 -11.18 11.73
N ASP A 185 19.49 -12.31 11.99
CA ASP A 185 18.93 -13.40 12.78
C ASP A 185 18.68 -13.00 14.26
N TYR A 186 19.43 -12.01 14.74
CA TYR A 186 19.30 -11.47 16.08
C TYR A 186 18.49 -10.16 16.06
N VAL A 187 17.24 -10.23 16.52
CA VAL A 187 16.28 -9.11 16.47
C VAL A 187 16.83 -7.77 17.02
N PRO A 188 17.57 -7.71 18.16
CA PRO A 188 18.18 -6.45 18.59
C PRO A 188 19.18 -5.86 17.59
N SER A 189 19.96 -6.69 16.88
CA SER A 189 20.85 -6.23 15.81
C SER A 189 20.06 -5.67 14.63
N LEU A 190 18.97 -6.32 14.23
CA LEU A 190 18.05 -5.82 13.22
C LEU A 190 17.54 -4.41 13.59
N PHE A 191 17.11 -4.22 14.83
CA PHE A 191 16.64 -2.92 15.30
C PHE A 191 17.72 -1.85 15.29
N VAL A 192 18.97 -2.21 15.58
CA VAL A 192 20.12 -1.27 15.46
C VAL A 192 20.34 -0.89 14.00
N LYS A 193 20.31 -1.85 13.06
CA LYS A 193 20.47 -1.57 11.62
C LYS A 193 19.38 -0.62 11.13
N ILE A 194 18.11 -0.87 11.46
CA ILE A 194 16.98 -0.03 11.09
C ILE A 194 17.11 1.37 11.70
N SER A 195 17.36 1.46 13.01
CA SER A 195 17.46 2.73 13.74
C SER A 195 18.62 3.62 13.29
N LYS A 196 19.67 3.02 12.69
CA LYS A 196 20.82 3.74 12.13
C LYS A 196 20.76 3.91 10.62
N GLY A 197 19.78 3.31 9.94
CA GLY A 197 19.69 3.31 8.47
C GLY A 197 20.88 2.61 7.81
N ILE A 198 21.37 1.50 8.40
CA ILE A 198 22.56 0.77 7.89
C ILE A 198 22.09 -0.30 6.89
N TYR A 199 22.21 -0.01 5.60
CA TYR A 199 21.94 -0.93 4.51
C TYR A 199 22.92 -0.66 3.34
N SER A 200 22.95 -1.53 2.34
CA SER A 200 23.80 -1.39 1.15
C SER A 200 22.96 -1.19 -0.10
N LEU A 201 23.46 -0.37 -1.02
CA LEU A 201 22.87 -0.21 -2.36
C LEU A 201 23.73 -0.95 -3.39
N PRO A 202 23.22 -2.08 -3.96
CA PRO A 202 23.98 -2.87 -4.93
C PRO A 202 24.32 -2.06 -6.19
N SER A 203 25.43 -2.45 -6.84
CA SER A 203 25.95 -1.74 -8.03
C SER A 203 25.04 -1.86 -9.25
N HIS A 204 24.21 -2.89 -9.33
CA HIS A 204 23.28 -3.12 -10.45
C HIS A 204 22.10 -2.15 -10.50
N LEU A 205 21.82 -1.41 -9.42
CA LEU A 205 20.77 -0.40 -9.39
C LEU A 205 21.18 0.82 -10.20
N SER A 206 20.24 1.42 -10.93
CA SER A 206 20.43 2.71 -11.59
C SER A 206 20.72 3.82 -10.56
N PRO A 207 21.42 4.91 -10.95
CA PRO A 207 21.61 6.06 -10.08
C PRO A 207 20.28 6.60 -9.52
N GLU A 208 19.28 6.72 -10.37
CA GLU A 208 17.96 7.26 -10.03
C GLU A 208 17.23 6.37 -9.03
N ALA A 209 17.31 5.04 -9.17
CA ALA A 209 16.74 4.10 -8.19
C ALA A 209 17.47 4.17 -6.84
N LYS A 210 18.80 4.37 -6.84
CA LYS A 210 19.59 4.57 -5.61
C LYS A 210 19.19 5.86 -4.89
N ASP A 211 19.04 6.95 -5.64
CA ASP A 211 18.64 8.25 -5.09
C ASP A 211 17.24 8.18 -4.48
N LEU A 212 16.28 7.53 -5.17
CA LEU A 212 14.94 7.31 -4.65
C LEU A 212 14.95 6.49 -3.36
N LEU A 213 15.61 5.33 -3.35
CA LEU A 213 15.73 4.48 -2.16
C LEU A 213 16.38 5.24 -0.99
N SER A 214 17.45 6.02 -1.25
CA SER A 214 18.13 6.81 -0.25
C SER A 214 17.28 7.92 0.34
N SER A 215 16.35 8.49 -0.45
CA SER A 215 15.42 9.51 0.02
C SER A 215 14.23 8.95 0.81
N MET A 216 13.85 7.70 0.53
CA MET A 216 12.75 7.00 1.23
C MET A 216 13.21 6.36 2.54
N LEU A 217 14.40 5.76 2.58
CA LEU A 217 14.95 5.08 3.76
C LEU A 217 15.78 6.03 4.65
N VAL A 218 15.26 7.25 4.85
CA VAL A 218 15.81 8.25 5.77
C VAL A 218 15.25 8.02 7.17
N VAL A 219 16.15 7.88 8.16
CA VAL A 219 15.78 7.58 9.56
C VAL A 219 14.93 8.68 10.17
N ASP A 220 15.26 9.95 9.91
CA ASP A 220 14.49 11.11 10.37
C ASP A 220 13.21 11.25 9.53
N PRO A 221 12.01 11.01 10.09
CA PRO A 221 10.76 11.05 9.32
C PRO A 221 10.45 12.43 8.72
N VAL A 222 10.96 13.52 9.33
CA VAL A 222 10.74 14.89 8.83
C VAL A 222 11.55 15.16 7.56
N LYS A 223 12.71 14.49 7.41
CA LYS A 223 13.59 14.60 6.24
C LYS A 223 13.29 13.56 5.17
N ARG A 224 12.45 12.58 5.49
CA ARG A 224 12.05 11.52 4.55
C ARG A 224 11.19 12.13 3.45
N ILE A 225 11.45 11.73 2.19
CA ILE A 225 10.67 12.17 1.03
C ILE A 225 9.18 11.89 1.23
N THR A 226 8.31 12.75 0.71
CA THR A 226 6.86 12.54 0.75
C THR A 226 6.34 11.82 -0.49
N ILE A 227 5.15 11.19 -0.41
CA ILE A 227 4.53 10.56 -1.59
C ILE A 227 4.28 11.55 -2.72
N PRO A 228 3.77 12.77 -2.50
CA PRO A 228 3.66 13.77 -3.57
C PRO A 228 5.00 14.08 -4.25
N ASP A 229 6.12 14.15 -3.50
CA ASP A 229 7.44 14.40 -4.08
C ASP A 229 7.94 13.20 -4.89
N ILE A 230 7.73 11.96 -4.40
CA ILE A 230 8.03 10.73 -5.16
C ILE A 230 7.34 10.76 -6.52
N MET A 231 6.07 11.15 -6.57
CA MET A 231 5.29 11.21 -7.79
C MET A 231 5.77 12.26 -8.80
N GLN A 232 6.62 13.23 -8.39
CA GLN A 232 7.25 14.22 -9.28
C GLN A 232 8.59 13.73 -9.83
N LEU A 233 9.20 12.68 -9.27
CA LEU A 233 10.51 12.23 -9.71
C LEU A 233 10.49 11.68 -11.15
N PRO A 234 11.53 11.98 -11.96
CA PRO A 234 11.64 11.44 -13.32
C PRO A 234 11.55 9.90 -13.33
N TRP A 235 12.22 9.22 -12.40
CA TRP A 235 12.19 7.76 -12.29
C TRP A 235 10.76 7.21 -12.14
N PHE A 236 9.93 7.86 -11.33
CA PHE A 236 8.54 7.46 -11.13
C PHE A 236 7.69 7.67 -12.38
N ASN A 237 7.99 8.69 -13.18
CA ASN A 237 7.20 9.08 -14.34
C ASN A 237 7.56 8.34 -15.63
N VAL A 238 8.61 7.50 -15.64
CA VAL A 238 8.94 6.64 -16.79
C VAL A 238 7.79 5.65 -17.02
N ASP A 239 7.22 5.68 -18.22
CA ASP A 239 6.12 4.80 -18.66
C ASP A 239 4.90 4.81 -17.70
N LEU A 240 4.67 5.92 -16.98
CA LEU A 240 3.55 6.04 -16.05
C LEU A 240 2.22 5.97 -16.81
N PRO A 241 1.37 4.96 -16.53
CA PRO A 241 0.06 4.82 -17.17
C PRO A 241 -0.83 6.06 -16.95
N ALA A 242 -1.59 6.44 -17.98
CA ALA A 242 -2.42 7.65 -17.93
C ALA A 242 -3.43 7.63 -16.76
N TYR A 243 -4.00 6.46 -16.43
CA TYR A 243 -4.98 6.33 -15.34
C TYR A 243 -4.39 6.51 -13.93
N LEU A 244 -3.05 6.44 -13.78
CA LEU A 244 -2.35 6.70 -12.52
C LEU A 244 -1.90 8.15 -12.36
N ARG A 245 -1.96 8.93 -13.43
CA ARG A 245 -1.58 10.35 -13.37
C ARG A 245 -2.57 11.13 -12.53
N PRO A 246 -2.12 12.09 -11.72
CA PRO A 246 -3.02 13.00 -11.04
C PRO A 246 -3.94 13.66 -12.06
N TYR A 247 -5.25 13.64 -11.80
CA TYR A 247 -6.18 14.38 -12.65
C TYR A 247 -5.82 15.87 -12.58
N PRO A 248 -5.62 16.58 -13.70
CA PRO A 248 -5.35 17.99 -13.65
C PRO A 248 -6.50 18.70 -12.95
N LEU A 249 -6.19 19.53 -11.95
CA LEU A 249 -7.19 20.30 -11.20
C LEU A 249 -7.94 21.32 -12.08
N THR A 250 -7.41 21.59 -13.27
CA THR A 250 -8.06 22.39 -14.32
C THR A 250 -8.22 21.51 -15.55
N PRO A 251 -9.47 21.34 -16.08
CA PRO A 251 -9.67 20.63 -17.35
C PRO A 251 -8.81 21.29 -18.43
N SER A 252 -8.08 20.50 -19.21
CA SER A 252 -7.38 21.00 -20.38
C SER A 252 -8.38 21.68 -21.35
N VAL A 253 -7.89 22.52 -22.25
CA VAL A 253 -8.74 23.14 -23.29
C VAL A 253 -9.43 22.04 -24.12
N GLU A 254 -8.76 20.91 -24.34
CA GLU A 254 -9.29 19.73 -25.05
C GLU A 254 -10.42 19.04 -24.27
N ASP A 255 -10.29 18.90 -22.94
CA ASP A 255 -11.35 18.34 -22.09
C ASP A 255 -12.60 19.21 -22.08
N LYS A 256 -12.45 20.54 -22.12
CA LYS A 256 -13.57 21.48 -22.21
C LYS A 256 -14.31 21.36 -23.53
N GLN A 257 -13.61 21.15 -24.64
CA GLN A 257 -14.22 20.94 -25.95
C GLN A 257 -14.97 19.60 -26.01
N PHE A 258 -14.45 18.55 -25.38
CA PHE A 258 -15.10 17.24 -25.36
C PHE A 258 -16.42 17.23 -24.58
N VAL A 259 -16.50 17.98 -23.48
CA VAL A 259 -17.74 18.13 -22.68
C VAL A 259 -18.79 18.94 -23.44
N LEU A 260 -18.40 20.00 -24.13
CA LEU A 260 -19.32 20.83 -24.92
C LEU A 260 -19.95 20.10 -26.11
N HIS A 261 -19.28 19.10 -26.69
CA HIS A 261 -19.80 18.32 -27.81
C HIS A 261 -20.72 17.15 -27.42
N ARG A 262 -20.84 16.82 -26.11
CA ARG A 262 -21.68 15.70 -25.63
C ARG A 262 -22.91 16.13 -24.83
N ALA A 263 -23.14 17.41 -24.63
CA ALA A 263 -24.40 17.85 -24.03
C ALA A 263 -25.54 17.65 -25.05
N PRO A 264 -26.52 16.75 -24.81
CA PRO A 264 -27.68 16.68 -25.66
C PRO A 264 -28.46 17.98 -25.46
N VAL A 265 -28.77 18.64 -26.55
CA VAL A 265 -29.81 19.68 -26.58
C VAL A 265 -31.11 18.91 -26.28
N MET A 266 -31.64 19.05 -25.09
CA MET A 266 -33.03 18.68 -24.81
C MET A 266 -33.91 19.84 -25.26
N ASP A 267 -34.66 19.64 -26.34
CA ASP A 267 -35.84 20.40 -26.66
C ASP A 267 -36.99 20.01 -25.74
#